data_c5cee64b87c6510e917c0011c944c5ab
#
_entry.id   c5cee64b87c6510e917c0011c944c5ab
#
_cell.length_a   1.000
_cell.length_b   1.000
_cell.length_c   1.000
_cell.angle_alpha   90.00
_cell.angle_beta   90.00
_cell.angle_gamma   90.00
#
_symmetry.space_group_name_H-M   'P 1'
#
loop_
_entity.id
_entity.type
_entity.pdbx_description
1 polymer ?
#
loop_
_entity_poly.entity_id
_entity_poly.type
_entity_poly.pdbx_seq_one_letter_code
_entity_poly.pdbx_strand_id
1 'polypeptide(L)'
;MKSIRELYRIGTGPSSSHTMGPRKAAEIFLGKHPEAKAFQVTLYGSLAATGKGHMTDVAILDTLQPHAPTEIIWKAHVFYPFHPNGMTFKSLNEKGKVTDEWTVFSVGGGALAEEGHDKGSTPEIYDMNRMSEILYWCERTGRNYWEYVQQCEDEDIWDYLAEVWKTMREAIERGLDQEGVLPGPLNLRRKASTYYIKAKGYKDNLRSRGLVFSYALAVSEENASGGKIVTAPTCGSCGVVPAVLYHLQKSRDFSDMRILRALATGVF
;
A
#
# COMPACT_ATOMS: atom_id res chain seq x y z
N MET A 1 -9.11 18.14 -0.83
CA MET A 1 -8.24 16.94 -0.83
C MET A 1 -8.97 15.76 -0.20
N LYS A 2 -8.59 14.51 -0.55
CA LYS A 2 -9.15 13.28 0.03
C LYS A 2 -8.56 13.01 1.40
N SER A 3 -9.20 12.10 2.18
CA SER A 3 -8.68 11.64 3.48
C SER A 3 -7.24 11.13 3.38
N ILE A 4 -6.45 11.35 4.44
CA ILE A 4 -5.08 10.82 4.56
C ILE A 4 -5.03 9.29 4.61
N ARG A 5 -6.15 8.63 4.85
CA ARG A 5 -6.29 7.16 4.70
C ARG A 5 -5.99 6.70 3.27
N GLU A 6 -6.25 7.57 2.28
CA GLU A 6 -5.94 7.29 0.89
C GLU A 6 -4.44 7.33 0.58
N LEU A 7 -3.65 8.01 1.41
CA LEU A 7 -2.20 8.08 1.33
C LEU A 7 -1.54 6.89 2.04
N TYR A 8 -1.93 6.65 3.30
CA TYR A 8 -1.40 5.59 4.14
C TYR A 8 -2.29 4.35 4.07
N ARG A 9 -2.17 3.56 3.02
CA ARG A 9 -2.92 2.30 2.89
C ARG A 9 -2.10 1.13 3.41
N ILE A 10 -2.69 0.38 4.32
CA ILE A 10 -2.13 -0.88 4.81
C ILE A 10 -2.43 -1.97 3.78
N GLY A 11 -1.42 -2.74 3.39
CA GLY A 11 -1.58 -3.82 2.42
C GLY A 11 -0.30 -4.60 2.20
N THR A 12 -0.31 -5.46 1.19
CA THR A 12 0.82 -6.32 0.83
C THR A 12 1.48 -5.87 -0.46
N GLY A 13 2.83 -5.81 -0.45
CA GLY A 13 3.61 -5.50 -1.65
C GLY A 13 3.57 -6.61 -2.70
N PRO A 14 4.36 -6.46 -3.77
CA PRO A 14 5.35 -5.39 -3.97
C PRO A 14 4.84 -4.11 -4.63
N SER A 15 3.60 -4.08 -5.13
CA SER A 15 3.08 -2.96 -5.92
C SER A 15 1.69 -2.52 -5.49
N SER A 16 1.48 -1.21 -5.31
CA SER A 16 0.16 -0.69 -4.99
C SER A 16 -0.84 -0.86 -6.14
N SER A 17 -0.42 -0.68 -7.40
CA SER A 17 -1.30 -0.82 -8.57
C SER A 17 -1.39 -2.25 -9.10
N HIS A 18 -0.34 -3.07 -8.96
CA HIS A 18 -0.29 -4.42 -9.54
C HIS A 18 -0.52 -5.54 -8.50
N THR A 19 -0.51 -5.23 -7.21
CA THR A 19 -0.76 -6.21 -6.14
C THR A 19 -1.94 -5.79 -5.28
N MET A 20 -1.87 -4.61 -4.61
CA MET A 20 -2.92 -4.17 -3.68
C MET A 20 -4.24 -3.88 -4.39
N GLY A 21 -4.21 -3.21 -5.56
CA GLY A 21 -5.41 -2.94 -6.36
C GLY A 21 -6.13 -4.24 -6.80
N PRO A 22 -5.45 -5.17 -7.46
CA PRO A 22 -6.02 -6.48 -7.81
C PRO A 22 -6.53 -7.30 -6.61
N ARG A 23 -5.81 -7.31 -5.48
CA ARG A 23 -6.29 -7.96 -4.23
C ARG A 23 -7.60 -7.35 -3.77
N LYS A 24 -7.65 -6.02 -3.65
CA LYS A 24 -8.86 -5.30 -3.25
C LYS A 24 -10.05 -5.56 -4.20
N ALA A 25 -9.79 -5.62 -5.50
CA ALA A 25 -10.83 -5.97 -6.48
C ALA A 25 -11.34 -7.40 -6.28
N ALA A 26 -10.44 -8.36 -6.04
CA ALA A 26 -10.81 -9.73 -5.74
C ALA A 26 -11.63 -9.85 -4.45
N GLU A 27 -11.27 -9.14 -3.39
CA GLU A 27 -12.00 -9.09 -2.12
C GLU A 27 -13.42 -8.52 -2.30
N ILE A 28 -13.55 -7.42 -3.06
CA ILE A 28 -14.86 -6.81 -3.36
C ILE A 28 -15.73 -7.78 -4.17
N PHE A 29 -15.16 -8.43 -5.19
CA PHE A 29 -15.90 -9.35 -6.04
C PHE A 29 -16.32 -10.61 -5.29
N LEU A 30 -15.45 -11.16 -4.44
CA LEU A 30 -15.76 -12.29 -3.57
C LEU A 30 -16.91 -11.95 -2.61
N GLY A 31 -16.88 -10.76 -1.99
CA GLY A 31 -17.92 -10.31 -1.09
C GLY A 31 -19.30 -10.19 -1.76
N LYS A 32 -19.35 -9.93 -3.07
CA LYS A 32 -20.59 -9.91 -3.85
C LYS A 32 -21.05 -11.31 -4.29
N HIS A 33 -20.13 -12.27 -4.40
CA HIS A 33 -20.39 -13.61 -4.97
C HIS A 33 -19.86 -14.76 -4.08
N PRO A 34 -20.25 -14.82 -2.80
CA PRO A 34 -19.75 -15.85 -1.86
C PRO A 34 -20.15 -17.27 -2.24
N GLU A 35 -21.24 -17.44 -3.02
CA GLU A 35 -21.71 -18.77 -3.52
C GLU A 35 -21.12 -19.20 -4.87
N ALA A 36 -20.25 -18.41 -5.49
CA ALA A 36 -19.66 -18.77 -6.77
C ALA A 36 -18.96 -20.15 -6.71
N LYS A 37 -19.14 -20.97 -7.74
CA LYS A 37 -18.53 -22.30 -7.81
C LYS A 37 -17.17 -22.33 -8.46
N ALA A 38 -16.87 -21.28 -9.24
CA ALA A 38 -15.55 -21.00 -9.76
C ALA A 38 -15.43 -19.51 -10.10
N PHE A 39 -14.21 -19.04 -10.20
CA PHE A 39 -13.90 -17.69 -10.66
C PHE A 39 -12.99 -17.74 -11.89
N GLN A 40 -13.17 -16.79 -12.79
CA GLN A 40 -12.26 -16.55 -13.90
C GLN A 40 -11.87 -15.08 -13.88
N VAL A 41 -10.57 -14.77 -13.87
CA VAL A 41 -10.06 -13.41 -13.86
C VAL A 41 -9.20 -13.17 -15.08
N THR A 42 -9.60 -12.21 -15.92
CA THR A 42 -8.80 -11.79 -17.07
C THR A 42 -8.03 -10.52 -16.74
N LEU A 43 -6.72 -10.57 -16.89
CA LEU A 43 -5.82 -9.43 -16.74
C LEU A 43 -5.46 -8.86 -18.12
N TYR A 44 -5.41 -7.53 -18.22
CA TYR A 44 -5.16 -6.82 -19.48
C TYR A 44 -3.94 -5.91 -19.40
N GLY A 45 -3.38 -5.55 -20.55
CA GLY A 45 -2.34 -4.55 -20.71
C GLY A 45 -1.19 -4.70 -19.74
N SER A 46 -0.92 -3.65 -18.96
CA SER A 46 0.20 -3.63 -18.00
C SER A 46 0.08 -4.67 -16.88
N LEU A 47 -1.13 -4.92 -16.35
CA LEU A 47 -1.34 -5.98 -15.34
C LEU A 47 -0.97 -7.36 -15.88
N ALA A 48 -1.28 -7.65 -17.13
CA ALA A 48 -0.93 -8.92 -17.73
C ALA A 48 0.56 -9.01 -18.13
N ALA A 49 1.14 -7.91 -18.63
CA ALA A 49 2.52 -7.90 -19.11
C ALA A 49 3.55 -8.02 -17.96
N THR A 50 3.27 -7.42 -16.81
CA THR A 50 4.22 -7.34 -15.69
C THR A 50 3.71 -8.00 -14.41
N GLY A 51 2.49 -8.52 -14.42
CA GLY A 51 1.78 -9.00 -13.23
C GLY A 51 2.47 -10.13 -12.48
N LYS A 52 3.10 -11.08 -13.20
CA LYS A 52 3.86 -12.16 -12.54
C LYS A 52 5.03 -11.62 -11.71
N GLY A 53 5.73 -10.60 -12.21
CA GLY A 53 6.83 -9.95 -11.48
C GLY A 53 6.35 -9.12 -10.28
N HIS A 54 5.08 -8.72 -10.28
CA HIS A 54 4.45 -7.96 -9.20
C HIS A 54 3.50 -8.82 -8.34
N MET A 55 3.54 -10.14 -8.47
CA MET A 55 2.69 -11.07 -7.69
C MET A 55 1.19 -10.77 -7.84
N THR A 56 0.74 -10.29 -9.00
CA THR A 56 -0.67 -9.97 -9.27
C THR A 56 -1.55 -11.22 -9.20
N ASP A 57 -1.09 -12.31 -9.81
CA ASP A 57 -1.73 -13.62 -9.74
C ASP A 57 -1.81 -14.14 -8.31
N VAL A 58 -0.71 -14.07 -7.58
CA VAL A 58 -0.66 -14.50 -6.17
C VAL A 58 -1.69 -13.74 -5.35
N ALA A 59 -1.75 -12.40 -5.49
CA ALA A 59 -2.69 -11.56 -4.76
C ALA A 59 -4.16 -11.92 -5.03
N ILE A 60 -4.51 -12.25 -6.28
CA ILE A 60 -5.87 -12.65 -6.68
C ILE A 60 -6.16 -14.09 -6.22
N LEU A 61 -5.24 -15.01 -6.45
CA LEU A 61 -5.40 -16.43 -6.09
C LEU A 61 -5.49 -16.61 -4.58
N ASP A 62 -4.66 -15.95 -3.77
CA ASP A 62 -4.73 -16.00 -2.31
C ASP A 62 -6.10 -15.56 -1.77
N THR A 63 -6.79 -14.68 -2.50
CA THR A 63 -8.10 -14.15 -2.11
C THR A 63 -9.23 -15.07 -2.55
N LEU A 64 -9.23 -15.55 -3.81
CA LEU A 64 -10.37 -16.26 -4.41
C LEU A 64 -10.27 -17.78 -4.29
N GLN A 65 -9.08 -18.34 -4.47
CA GLN A 65 -8.89 -19.79 -4.56
C GLN A 65 -9.23 -20.57 -3.28
N PRO A 66 -9.09 -20.02 -2.06
CA PRO A 66 -9.58 -20.67 -0.85
C PRO A 66 -11.09 -20.89 -0.82
N HIS A 67 -11.84 -20.11 -1.61
CA HIS A 67 -13.32 -20.16 -1.67
C HIS A 67 -13.82 -21.01 -2.82
N ALA A 68 -13.23 -20.85 -4.02
CA ALA A 68 -13.60 -21.61 -5.21
C ALA A 68 -12.43 -21.66 -6.20
N PRO A 69 -12.36 -22.70 -7.07
CA PRO A 69 -11.35 -22.80 -8.13
C PRO A 69 -11.29 -21.50 -8.96
N THR A 70 -10.08 -20.98 -9.16
CA THR A 70 -9.86 -19.70 -9.82
C THR A 70 -8.89 -19.83 -10.97
N GLU A 71 -9.28 -19.38 -12.16
CA GLU A 71 -8.46 -19.34 -13.36
C GLU A 71 -8.04 -17.90 -13.67
N ILE A 72 -6.76 -17.68 -14.02
CA ILE A 72 -6.26 -16.38 -14.48
C ILE A 72 -5.91 -16.43 -15.96
N ILE A 73 -6.51 -15.55 -16.74
CA ILE A 73 -6.28 -15.38 -18.18
C ILE A 73 -5.45 -14.13 -18.40
N TRP A 74 -4.33 -14.25 -19.11
CA TRP A 74 -3.38 -13.17 -19.37
C TRP A 74 -3.56 -12.63 -20.80
N LYS A 75 -3.93 -11.34 -20.95
CA LYS A 75 -4.11 -10.65 -22.22
C LYS A 75 -3.24 -9.40 -22.30
N ALA A 76 -1.92 -9.58 -22.33
CA ALA A 76 -0.94 -8.50 -22.31
C ALA A 76 -1.04 -7.52 -23.50
N HIS A 77 -1.58 -7.97 -24.64
CA HIS A 77 -1.70 -7.14 -25.86
C HIS A 77 -3.08 -6.45 -25.99
N VAL A 78 -3.97 -6.62 -25.02
CA VAL A 78 -5.29 -5.99 -25.01
C VAL A 78 -5.27 -4.81 -24.05
N PHE A 79 -5.50 -3.62 -24.57
CA PHE A 79 -5.51 -2.38 -23.79
C PHE A 79 -6.90 -1.75 -23.86
N TYR A 80 -7.40 -1.35 -22.69
CA TYR A 80 -8.60 -0.52 -22.62
C TYR A 80 -8.21 0.96 -22.78
N PRO A 81 -9.02 1.76 -23.53
CA PRO A 81 -8.78 3.21 -23.67
C PRO A 81 -8.81 3.96 -22.33
N PHE A 82 -9.62 3.47 -21.39
CA PHE A 82 -9.82 4.09 -20.08
C PHE A 82 -8.55 4.04 -19.20
N HIS A 83 -7.92 2.86 -19.09
CA HIS A 83 -6.71 2.69 -18.27
C HIS A 83 -5.96 1.39 -18.63
N PRO A 84 -4.60 1.38 -18.64
CA PRO A 84 -3.82 0.19 -19.01
C PRO A 84 -3.85 -0.96 -17.99
N ASN A 85 -4.29 -0.72 -16.74
CA ASN A 85 -4.35 -1.73 -15.69
C ASN A 85 -5.78 -2.26 -15.52
N GLY A 86 -6.33 -2.82 -16.59
CA GLY A 86 -7.66 -3.42 -16.60
C GLY A 86 -7.68 -4.86 -16.11
N MET A 87 -8.76 -5.25 -15.45
CA MET A 87 -9.05 -6.63 -15.05
C MET A 87 -10.56 -6.88 -15.09
N THR A 88 -10.95 -8.09 -15.53
CA THR A 88 -12.35 -8.53 -15.56
C THR A 88 -12.49 -9.78 -14.70
N PHE A 89 -13.36 -9.72 -13.71
CA PHE A 89 -13.75 -10.83 -12.85
C PHE A 89 -15.05 -11.45 -13.34
N LYS A 90 -15.14 -12.78 -13.34
CA LYS A 90 -16.36 -13.54 -13.65
C LYS A 90 -16.62 -14.54 -12.55
N SER A 91 -17.86 -14.64 -12.09
CA SER A 91 -18.36 -15.70 -11.25
C SER A 91 -19.05 -16.77 -12.12
N LEU A 92 -18.86 -18.04 -11.77
CA LEU A 92 -19.37 -19.18 -12.54
C LEU A 92 -20.20 -20.08 -11.61
N ASN A 93 -21.29 -20.65 -12.17
CA ASN A 93 -22.10 -21.64 -11.50
C ASN A 93 -21.56 -23.08 -11.71
N GLU A 94 -22.24 -24.10 -11.14
CA GLU A 94 -21.88 -25.53 -11.25
C GLU A 94 -21.77 -26.03 -12.70
N LYS A 95 -22.48 -25.41 -13.65
CA LYS A 95 -22.47 -25.76 -15.07
C LYS A 95 -21.39 -25.00 -15.86
N GLY A 96 -20.52 -24.23 -15.17
CA GLY A 96 -19.51 -23.38 -15.80
C GLY A 96 -20.07 -22.15 -16.54
N LYS A 97 -21.35 -21.82 -16.34
CA LYS A 97 -21.96 -20.63 -16.95
C LYS A 97 -21.64 -19.40 -16.12
N VAL A 98 -21.27 -18.31 -16.78
CA VAL A 98 -21.06 -17.00 -16.15
C VAL A 98 -22.37 -16.50 -15.54
N THR A 99 -22.33 -16.16 -14.26
CA THR A 99 -23.46 -15.62 -13.50
C THR A 99 -23.36 -14.11 -13.34
N ASP A 100 -22.15 -13.58 -13.23
CA ASP A 100 -21.88 -12.14 -13.22
C ASP A 100 -20.48 -11.82 -13.76
N GLU A 101 -20.32 -10.59 -14.25
CA GLU A 101 -19.06 -10.10 -14.82
C GLU A 101 -18.82 -8.65 -14.36
N TRP A 102 -17.62 -8.37 -13.88
CA TRP A 102 -17.22 -7.04 -13.43
C TRP A 102 -15.86 -6.64 -13.99
N THR A 103 -15.83 -5.53 -14.72
CA THR A 103 -14.59 -4.95 -15.24
C THR A 103 -14.19 -3.72 -14.43
N VAL A 104 -12.96 -3.71 -13.94
CA VAL A 104 -12.43 -2.69 -13.04
C VAL A 104 -10.96 -2.40 -13.36
N PHE A 105 -10.51 -1.21 -13.01
CA PHE A 105 -9.17 -0.71 -13.32
C PHE A 105 -8.44 -0.30 -12.05
N SER A 106 -7.17 -0.71 -11.92
CA SER A 106 -6.30 -0.26 -10.84
C SER A 106 -5.61 1.05 -11.24
N VAL A 107 -6.06 2.16 -10.68
CA VAL A 107 -5.66 3.53 -11.09
C VAL A 107 -4.52 4.14 -10.27
N GLY A 108 -3.81 3.32 -9.49
CA GLY A 108 -2.67 3.73 -8.68
C GLY A 108 -2.97 3.80 -7.18
N GLY A 109 -1.93 3.72 -6.35
CA GLY A 109 -2.04 3.72 -4.89
C GLY A 109 -2.94 2.64 -4.28
N GLY A 110 -3.36 1.61 -5.06
CA GLY A 110 -4.37 0.62 -4.65
C GLY A 110 -5.82 1.09 -4.84
N ALA A 111 -6.06 2.22 -5.52
CA ALA A 111 -7.38 2.69 -5.88
C ALA A 111 -7.93 1.94 -7.09
N LEU A 112 -9.27 1.79 -7.12
CA LEU A 112 -10.01 1.16 -8.20
C LEU A 112 -10.93 2.19 -8.87
N ALA A 113 -11.17 2.01 -10.19
CA ALA A 113 -12.12 2.79 -10.95
C ALA A 113 -12.85 1.91 -11.96
N GLU A 114 -14.08 2.27 -12.31
CA GLU A 114 -14.91 1.62 -13.32
C GLU A 114 -15.13 2.59 -14.49
N GLU A 115 -15.18 2.07 -15.72
CA GLU A 115 -15.49 2.87 -16.89
C GLU A 115 -17.00 3.25 -16.89
N GLY A 116 -17.30 4.53 -17.12
CA GLY A 116 -18.67 5.02 -17.16
C GLY A 116 -19.34 5.26 -15.80
N HIS A 117 -18.74 4.83 -14.71
CA HIS A 117 -19.12 5.27 -13.38
C HIS A 117 -18.20 6.42 -12.99
N ASP A 118 -18.80 7.55 -12.70
CA ASP A 118 -18.09 8.66 -12.08
C ASP A 118 -17.41 8.08 -10.86
N LYS A 119 -16.07 8.08 -10.88
CA LYS A 119 -15.22 7.43 -9.88
C LYS A 119 -15.91 7.66 -8.56
N GLY A 120 -16.30 6.59 -7.86
CA GLY A 120 -16.78 6.73 -6.50
C GLY A 120 -15.74 7.55 -5.77
N SER A 121 -15.84 8.85 -5.94
CA SER A 121 -14.88 9.80 -5.45
C SER A 121 -15.04 9.72 -3.96
N THR A 122 -14.07 9.10 -3.30
CA THR A 122 -13.89 9.33 -1.88
C THR A 122 -14.07 10.84 -1.71
N PRO A 123 -15.05 11.29 -0.91
CA PRO A 123 -15.36 12.71 -0.82
C PRO A 123 -14.09 13.48 -0.45
N GLU A 124 -13.96 14.66 -1.02
CA GLU A 124 -12.95 15.60 -0.54
C GLU A 124 -13.40 16.11 0.82
N ILE A 125 -12.58 15.85 1.83
CA ILE A 125 -12.91 16.21 3.22
C ILE A 125 -12.14 17.45 3.68
N TYR A 126 -11.04 17.79 2.99
CA TYR A 126 -10.27 19.01 3.26
C TYR A 126 -10.74 20.11 2.34
N ASP A 127 -11.17 21.23 2.92
CA ASP A 127 -11.65 22.43 2.21
C ASP A 127 -10.52 23.25 1.57
N MET A 128 -9.30 23.19 2.15
CA MET A 128 -8.13 23.87 1.60
C MET A 128 -7.36 22.96 0.65
N ASN A 129 -7.08 23.45 -0.56
CA ASN A 129 -6.40 22.68 -1.61
C ASN A 129 -4.99 23.18 -1.93
N ARG A 130 -4.56 24.26 -1.28
CA ARG A 130 -3.23 24.84 -1.47
C ARG A 130 -2.48 24.93 -0.16
N MET A 131 -1.20 24.57 -0.17
CA MET A 131 -0.33 24.67 1.01
C MET A 131 -0.30 26.08 1.59
N SER A 132 -0.38 27.13 0.76
CA SER A 132 -0.45 28.53 1.20
C SER A 132 -1.70 28.83 2.04
N GLU A 133 -2.83 28.19 1.75
CA GLU A 133 -4.08 28.38 2.51
C GLU A 133 -3.97 27.71 3.88
N ILE A 134 -3.43 26.49 3.93
CA ILE A 134 -3.19 25.75 5.18
C ILE A 134 -2.18 26.48 6.06
N LEU A 135 -1.08 26.98 5.47
CA LEU A 135 -0.08 27.76 6.19
C LEU A 135 -0.69 29.04 6.79
N TYR A 136 -1.47 29.77 6.01
CA TYR A 136 -2.17 30.97 6.47
C TYR A 136 -3.15 30.66 7.61
N TRP A 137 -3.88 29.54 7.53
CA TRP A 137 -4.76 29.08 8.60
C TRP A 137 -3.96 28.78 9.88
N CYS A 138 -2.82 28.08 9.78
CA CYS A 138 -1.94 27.79 10.90
C CYS A 138 -1.44 29.09 11.57
N GLU A 139 -0.98 30.06 10.77
CA GLU A 139 -0.48 31.35 11.26
C GLU A 139 -1.57 32.16 11.98
N ARG A 140 -2.77 32.22 11.41
CA ARG A 140 -3.89 32.95 12.02
C ARG A 140 -4.44 32.33 13.29
N THR A 141 -4.45 31.02 13.38
CA THR A 141 -5.06 30.28 14.49
C THR A 141 -4.07 29.90 15.59
N GLY A 142 -2.75 29.98 15.29
CA GLY A 142 -1.70 29.47 16.17
C GLY A 142 -1.66 27.94 16.26
N ARG A 143 -2.35 27.25 15.36
CA ARG A 143 -2.46 25.81 15.32
C ARG A 143 -1.44 25.18 14.38
N ASN A 144 -1.16 23.87 14.59
CA ASN A 144 -0.27 23.06 13.77
C ASN A 144 -1.04 22.32 12.67
N TYR A 145 -0.32 21.79 11.67
CA TYR A 145 -0.90 21.02 10.57
C TYR A 145 -1.71 19.79 11.03
N TRP A 146 -1.22 19.05 12.03
CA TRP A 146 -1.95 17.91 12.56
C TRP A 146 -3.29 18.27 13.22
N GLU A 147 -3.46 19.52 13.70
CA GLU A 147 -4.73 20.02 14.23
C GLU A 147 -5.72 20.35 13.11
N TYR A 148 -5.23 20.73 11.93
CA TYR A 148 -6.06 20.85 10.74
C TYR A 148 -6.54 19.47 10.25
N VAL A 149 -5.69 18.45 10.26
CA VAL A 149 -6.10 17.07 10.01
C VAL A 149 -7.20 16.64 10.99
N GLN A 150 -6.98 16.86 12.27
CA GLN A 150 -7.97 16.52 13.31
C GLN A 150 -9.32 17.22 13.12
N GLN A 151 -9.33 18.41 12.53
CA GLN A 151 -10.57 19.15 12.26
C GLN A 151 -11.33 18.60 11.06
N CYS A 152 -10.65 18.05 10.07
CA CYS A 152 -11.24 17.61 8.79
C CYS A 152 -11.56 16.11 8.74
N GLU A 153 -10.81 15.29 9.45
CA GLU A 153 -10.97 13.83 9.48
C GLU A 153 -11.96 13.39 10.55
N ASP A 154 -12.46 12.16 10.42
CA ASP A 154 -13.34 11.54 11.42
C ASP A 154 -12.62 11.28 12.75
N GLU A 155 -13.37 11.10 13.84
CA GLU A 155 -12.85 10.93 15.21
C GLU A 155 -11.88 9.73 15.34
N ASP A 156 -12.08 8.68 14.55
CA ASP A 156 -11.26 7.45 14.56
C ASP A 156 -9.95 7.56 13.77
N ILE A 157 -9.60 8.74 13.22
CA ILE A 157 -8.35 8.93 12.47
C ILE A 157 -7.11 8.61 13.30
N TRP A 158 -7.13 8.91 14.59
CA TRP A 158 -6.00 8.63 15.47
C TRP A 158 -5.79 7.14 15.71
N ASP A 159 -6.85 6.36 15.80
CA ASP A 159 -6.80 4.89 15.90
C ASP A 159 -6.25 4.30 14.60
N TYR A 160 -6.70 4.83 13.46
CA TYR A 160 -6.15 4.44 12.16
C TYR A 160 -4.65 4.75 12.03
N LEU A 161 -4.22 5.95 12.42
CA LEU A 161 -2.80 6.31 12.39
C LEU A 161 -1.97 5.47 13.38
N ALA A 162 -2.56 5.06 14.51
CA ALA A 162 -1.91 4.14 15.44
C ALA A 162 -1.70 2.76 14.81
N GLU A 163 -2.68 2.24 14.06
CA GLU A 163 -2.54 1.00 13.29
C GLU A 163 -1.51 1.14 12.16
N VAL A 164 -1.52 2.25 11.44
CA VAL A 164 -0.52 2.59 10.43
C VAL A 164 0.88 2.55 11.03
N TRP A 165 1.09 3.24 12.16
CA TRP A 165 2.40 3.28 12.82
C TRP A 165 2.83 1.91 13.35
N LYS A 166 1.91 1.16 13.95
CA LYS A 166 2.16 -0.23 14.37
C LYS A 166 2.62 -1.09 13.19
N THR A 167 1.91 -1.03 12.07
CA THR A 167 2.26 -1.80 10.86
C THR A 167 3.62 -1.39 10.29
N MET A 168 3.94 -0.10 10.30
CA MET A 168 5.24 0.41 9.85
C MET A 168 6.40 -0.13 10.72
N ARG A 169 6.24 -0.12 12.05
CA ARG A 169 7.23 -0.68 12.99
C ARG A 169 7.43 -2.17 12.78
N GLU A 170 6.34 -2.92 12.72
CA GLU A 170 6.36 -4.36 12.51
C GLU A 170 7.06 -4.73 11.19
N ALA A 171 6.85 -3.95 10.12
CA ALA A 171 7.54 -4.16 8.85
C ALA A 171 9.05 -3.96 8.96
N ILE A 172 9.50 -2.95 9.72
CA ILE A 172 10.94 -2.74 9.98
C ILE A 172 11.51 -3.93 10.77
N GLU A 173 10.85 -4.33 11.86
CA GLU A 173 11.31 -5.39 12.75
C GLU A 173 11.40 -6.73 12.00
N ARG A 174 10.35 -7.12 11.26
CA ARG A 174 10.39 -8.33 10.44
C ARG A 174 11.51 -8.29 9.40
N GLY A 175 11.65 -7.17 8.67
CA GLY A 175 12.66 -7.04 7.63
C GLY A 175 14.09 -7.05 8.14
N LEU A 176 14.33 -6.61 9.39
CA LEU A 176 15.65 -6.70 10.05
C LEU A 176 16.00 -8.13 10.48
N ASP A 177 14.99 -8.95 10.81
CA ASP A 177 15.19 -10.34 11.24
C ASP A 177 15.27 -11.32 10.05
N GLN A 178 14.94 -10.89 8.84
CA GLN A 178 14.92 -11.71 7.65
C GLN A 178 16.28 -11.70 6.92
N GLU A 179 16.73 -12.88 6.54
CA GLU A 179 17.92 -13.09 5.72
C GLU A 179 17.58 -13.89 4.44
N GLY A 180 18.57 -14.13 3.59
CA GLY A 180 18.41 -14.94 2.38
C GLY A 180 18.27 -14.10 1.11
N VAL A 181 17.38 -14.53 0.20
CA VAL A 181 17.22 -13.99 -1.15
C VAL A 181 15.80 -13.50 -1.35
N LEU A 182 15.66 -12.34 -1.98
CA LEU A 182 14.36 -11.79 -2.36
C LEU A 182 13.74 -12.61 -3.50
N PRO A 183 12.39 -12.70 -3.58
CA PRO A 183 11.71 -13.33 -4.70
C PRO A 183 12.07 -12.70 -6.04
N GLY A 184 12.04 -13.50 -7.10
CA GLY A 184 12.25 -13.04 -8.48
C GLY A 184 13.53 -13.58 -9.11
N PRO A 185 13.71 -13.33 -10.42
CA PRO A 185 14.77 -13.95 -11.22
C PRO A 185 16.18 -13.39 -10.96
N LEU A 186 16.29 -12.26 -10.26
CA LEU A 186 17.58 -11.57 -10.03
C LEU A 186 18.38 -12.14 -8.86
N ASN A 187 17.79 -13.01 -8.04
CA ASN A 187 18.44 -13.60 -6.84
C ASN A 187 19.10 -12.55 -5.93
N LEU A 188 18.42 -11.43 -5.71
CA LEU A 188 18.94 -10.33 -4.88
C LEU A 188 18.98 -10.75 -3.42
N ARG A 189 20.15 -10.66 -2.80
CA ARG A 189 20.30 -10.95 -1.37
C ARG A 189 19.72 -9.84 -0.52
N ARG A 190 19.03 -10.20 0.55
CA ARG A 190 18.61 -9.28 1.60
C ARG A 190 19.85 -8.66 2.26
N LYS A 191 19.78 -7.38 2.58
CA LYS A 191 20.91 -6.58 3.09
C LYS A 191 20.58 -5.84 4.38
N ALA A 192 19.29 -5.68 4.70
CA ALA A 192 18.84 -4.87 5.84
C ALA A 192 19.50 -5.30 7.15
N SER A 193 19.45 -6.59 7.50
CA SER A 193 20.07 -7.16 8.70
C SER A 193 21.59 -6.89 8.75
N THR A 194 22.29 -7.18 7.66
CA THR A 194 23.76 -6.97 7.57
C THR A 194 24.12 -5.50 7.74
N TYR A 195 23.38 -4.57 7.09
CA TYR A 195 23.65 -3.13 7.24
C TYR A 195 23.31 -2.63 8.64
N TYR A 196 22.27 -3.14 9.26
CA TYR A 196 21.91 -2.81 10.64
C TYR A 196 23.01 -3.20 11.63
N ILE A 197 23.54 -4.42 11.53
CA ILE A 197 24.65 -4.91 12.38
C ILE A 197 25.89 -4.03 12.20
N LYS A 198 26.27 -3.72 10.94
CA LYS A 198 27.40 -2.84 10.64
C LYS A 198 27.18 -1.43 11.19
N ALA A 199 25.98 -0.87 11.02
CA ALA A 199 25.64 0.47 11.49
C ALA A 199 25.79 0.60 13.01
N LYS A 200 25.48 -0.44 13.79
CA LYS A 200 25.66 -0.44 15.24
C LYS A 200 27.12 -0.28 15.66
N GLY A 201 28.07 -0.71 14.84
CA GLY A 201 29.52 -0.57 15.09
C GLY A 201 30.12 0.77 14.64
N TYR A 202 29.36 1.63 13.97
CA TYR A 202 29.87 2.92 13.49
C TYR A 202 29.88 3.99 14.58
N LYS A 203 30.71 5.03 14.39
CA LYS A 203 30.67 6.26 15.19
C LYS A 203 29.39 7.06 14.90
N ASP A 204 28.98 7.92 15.84
CA ASP A 204 27.63 8.51 15.93
C ASP A 204 27.03 9.06 14.63
N ASN A 205 27.75 9.90 13.88
CA ASN A 205 27.23 10.48 12.64
C ASN A 205 26.96 9.44 11.55
N LEU A 206 27.86 8.48 11.39
CA LEU A 206 27.74 7.41 10.40
C LEU A 206 26.74 6.36 10.88
N ARG A 207 26.69 6.11 12.18
CA ARG A 207 25.73 5.20 12.82
C ARG A 207 24.30 5.62 12.56
N SER A 208 23.95 6.90 12.80
CA SER A 208 22.60 7.43 12.56
C SER A 208 22.17 7.20 11.12
N ARG A 209 23.00 7.58 10.14
CA ARG A 209 22.71 7.37 8.71
C ARG A 209 22.58 5.87 8.35
N GLY A 210 23.48 5.05 8.86
CA GLY A 210 23.45 3.60 8.62
C GLY A 210 22.20 2.93 9.17
N LEU A 211 21.71 3.37 10.34
CA LEU A 211 20.48 2.85 10.95
C LEU A 211 19.26 3.23 10.12
N VAL A 212 19.10 4.51 9.73
CA VAL A 212 17.96 4.95 8.88
C VAL A 212 17.97 4.17 7.57
N PHE A 213 19.11 4.00 6.94
CA PHE A 213 19.26 3.24 5.70
C PHE A 213 18.85 1.77 5.88
N SER A 214 19.26 1.15 6.99
CA SER A 214 18.91 -0.25 7.30
C SER A 214 17.40 -0.42 7.51
N TYR A 215 16.74 0.52 8.20
CA TYR A 215 15.31 0.50 8.40
C TYR A 215 14.54 0.66 7.08
N ALA A 216 14.98 1.57 6.21
CA ALA A 216 14.37 1.75 4.90
C ALA A 216 14.52 0.50 4.03
N LEU A 217 15.69 -0.14 4.04
CA LEU A 217 15.92 -1.41 3.35
C LEU A 217 15.02 -2.52 3.92
N ALA A 218 14.88 -2.62 5.24
CA ALA A 218 14.06 -3.64 5.88
C ALA A 218 12.61 -3.61 5.34
N VAL A 219 11.98 -2.44 5.32
CA VAL A 219 10.63 -2.28 4.78
C VAL A 219 10.59 -2.53 3.26
N SER A 220 11.60 -2.09 2.51
CA SER A 220 11.67 -2.32 1.07
C SER A 220 11.81 -3.80 0.72
N GLU A 221 12.56 -4.56 1.51
CA GLU A 221 12.73 -6.01 1.36
C GLU A 221 11.45 -6.76 1.75
N GLU A 222 10.75 -6.32 2.80
CA GLU A 222 9.42 -6.81 3.15
C GLU A 222 8.43 -6.56 2.01
N ASN A 223 8.39 -5.33 1.47
CA ASN A 223 7.57 -5.01 0.31
C ASN A 223 7.86 -5.92 -0.89
N ALA A 224 9.12 -6.12 -1.23
CA ALA A 224 9.54 -6.97 -2.35
C ALA A 224 9.15 -8.45 -2.17
N SER A 225 8.98 -8.88 -0.94
CA SER A 225 8.62 -10.27 -0.58
C SER A 225 7.12 -10.49 -0.37
N GLY A 226 6.27 -9.50 -0.66
CA GLY A 226 4.83 -9.59 -0.43
C GLY A 226 4.43 -9.42 1.04
N GLY A 227 5.31 -8.89 1.89
CA GLY A 227 5.01 -8.60 3.28
C GLY A 227 4.00 -7.47 3.47
N LYS A 228 3.37 -7.43 4.67
CA LYS A 228 2.44 -6.37 5.04
C LYS A 228 3.19 -5.07 5.31
N ILE A 229 2.88 -4.04 4.55
CA ILE A 229 3.49 -2.70 4.63
C ILE A 229 2.41 -1.61 4.59
N VAL A 230 2.85 -0.37 4.75
CA VAL A 230 2.00 0.81 4.52
C VAL A 230 2.52 1.59 3.32
N THR A 231 1.63 1.99 2.41
CA THR A 231 2.02 2.91 1.33
C THR A 231 2.35 4.28 1.90
N ALA A 232 3.35 4.97 1.30
CA ALA A 232 3.70 6.36 1.69
C ALA A 232 4.40 7.09 0.52
N PRO A 233 3.69 7.53 -0.51
CA PRO A 233 2.30 7.23 -0.92
C PRO A 233 2.12 5.94 -1.73
N THR A 234 3.20 5.24 -2.10
CA THR A 234 3.18 4.00 -2.88
C THR A 234 3.94 2.88 -2.17
N CYS A 235 3.80 1.65 -2.65
CA CYS A 235 4.66 0.54 -2.18
C CYS A 235 6.14 0.80 -2.43
N GLY A 236 6.51 1.42 -3.56
CA GLY A 236 7.91 1.70 -3.90
C GLY A 236 8.62 2.66 -2.93
N SER A 237 7.88 3.55 -2.28
CA SER A 237 8.40 4.51 -1.29
C SER A 237 8.09 4.15 0.17
N CYS A 238 7.49 2.99 0.42
CA CYS A 238 6.99 2.56 1.73
C CYS A 238 8.05 2.51 2.85
N GLY A 239 9.35 2.44 2.50
CA GLY A 239 10.43 2.36 3.47
C GLY A 239 10.90 3.71 4.04
N VAL A 240 10.63 4.83 3.37
CA VAL A 240 11.22 6.14 3.71
C VAL A 240 10.63 6.71 5.00
N VAL A 241 9.32 6.92 5.03
CA VAL A 241 8.62 7.52 6.19
C VAL A 241 8.82 6.67 7.45
N PRO A 242 8.56 5.34 7.44
CA PRO A 242 8.75 4.55 8.65
C PRO A 242 10.20 4.54 9.15
N ALA A 243 11.20 4.49 8.26
CA ALA A 243 12.59 4.50 8.67
C ALA A 243 13.00 5.78 9.40
N VAL A 244 12.56 6.93 8.89
CA VAL A 244 12.84 8.23 9.51
C VAL A 244 12.15 8.34 10.86
N LEU A 245 10.86 8.04 10.93
CA LEU A 245 10.08 8.13 12.17
C LEU A 245 10.57 7.15 13.23
N TYR A 246 10.88 5.91 12.85
CA TYR A 246 11.42 4.91 13.76
C TYR A 246 12.78 5.32 14.32
N HIS A 247 13.65 5.85 13.46
CA HIS A 247 14.94 6.38 13.91
C HIS A 247 14.78 7.54 14.88
N LEU A 248 13.91 8.51 14.59
CA LEU A 248 13.64 9.64 15.46
C LEU A 248 13.02 9.21 16.80
N GLN A 249 12.08 8.26 16.77
CA GLN A 249 11.49 7.72 17.99
C GLN A 249 12.56 7.08 18.90
N LYS A 250 13.44 6.23 18.33
CA LYS A 250 14.49 5.54 19.10
C LYS A 250 15.62 6.46 19.56
N SER A 251 15.99 7.46 18.77
CA SER A 251 17.14 8.35 19.07
C SER A 251 16.77 9.55 19.92
N ARG A 252 15.50 9.96 19.95
CA ARG A 252 14.99 11.14 20.65
C ARG A 252 13.94 10.81 21.73
N ASP A 253 13.65 9.54 21.91
CA ASP A 253 12.64 9.04 22.85
C ASP A 253 11.26 9.73 22.67
N PHE A 254 10.83 9.86 21.40
CA PHE A 254 9.53 10.45 21.11
C PHE A 254 8.40 9.49 21.47
N SER A 255 7.36 10.03 22.13
CA SER A 255 6.14 9.27 22.40
C SER A 255 5.40 8.90 21.13
N ASP A 256 4.60 7.83 21.17
CA ASP A 256 3.77 7.41 20.05
C ASP A 256 2.87 8.55 19.55
N MET A 257 2.28 9.34 20.45
CA MET A 257 1.46 10.50 20.08
C MET A 257 2.23 11.53 19.22
N ARG A 258 3.51 11.76 19.51
CA ARG A 258 4.34 12.64 18.66
C ARG A 258 4.56 12.07 17.27
N ILE A 259 4.70 10.75 17.16
CA ILE A 259 4.83 10.07 15.87
C ILE A 259 3.51 10.15 15.08
N LEU A 260 2.35 9.93 15.73
CA LEU A 260 1.05 10.06 15.08
C LEU A 260 0.81 11.48 14.54
N ARG A 261 1.16 12.50 15.31
CA ARG A 261 1.12 13.91 14.86
C ARG A 261 2.07 14.18 13.70
N ALA A 262 3.25 13.55 13.68
CA ALA A 262 4.18 13.64 12.56
C ALA A 262 3.62 12.95 11.30
N LEU A 263 2.97 11.79 11.41
CA LEU A 263 2.26 11.15 10.31
C LEU A 263 1.14 12.05 9.78
N ALA A 264 0.31 12.62 10.65
CA ALA A 264 -0.75 13.56 10.27
C ALA A 264 -0.21 14.81 9.57
N THR A 265 0.95 15.35 10.00
CA THR A 265 1.60 16.49 9.37
C THR A 265 2.24 16.17 8.02
N GLY A 266 2.81 14.97 7.88
CA GLY A 266 3.60 14.57 6.71
C GLY A 266 2.77 14.31 5.43
N VAL A 267 1.47 14.56 5.45
CA VAL A 267 0.57 14.42 4.30
C VAL A 267 0.48 15.69 3.46
N PHE A 268 0.87 16.80 4.03
CA PHE A 268 0.96 18.11 3.37
C PHE A 268 2.41 18.35 2.93
#